data_58d0e72722f8a257ba88f190ff802805
#
_entry.id   58d0e72722f8a257ba88f190ff802805
#
_cell.length_a   1.000
_cell.length_b   1.000
_cell.length_c   1.000
_cell.angle_alpha   90.00
_cell.angle_beta   90.00
_cell.angle_gamma   90.00
#
_symmetry.space_group_name_H-M   'P 1'
#
loop_
_entity.id
_entity.type
_entity.pdbx_description
1 polymer ?
#
loop_
_entity_poly.entity_id
_entity_poly.type
_entity_poly.pdbx_seq_one_letter_code
_entity_poly.pdbx_strand_id
1 'polypeptide(L)'
;SYPKPLLSVIRCLLHLLGVRTENNERIISDEDLPYYFAVSDVVFIQRCVILNSGVVPMAFLFGRGVVGPDSGNVGELLRVTANLVFSPSDQGSVNSMLRSAMNMDLDDLGAKNRRYADKYLHPDKIAGLYAKCYHFEESH
;
A
#
# COMPACT_ATOMS: atom_id res chain seq x y z
N SER A 1 1.90 19.03 -8.69
CA SER A 1 2.72 19.27 -7.48
C SER A 1 2.23 20.54 -6.81
N TYR A 2 1.95 20.48 -5.52
CA TYR A 2 1.58 21.65 -4.74
C TYR A 2 2.77 22.61 -4.62
N PRO A 3 2.54 23.92 -4.63
CA PRO A 3 3.63 24.90 -4.50
C PRO A 3 4.36 24.72 -3.16
N LYS A 4 5.69 24.72 -3.21
CA LYS A 4 6.56 24.48 -2.04
C LYS A 4 6.23 25.33 -0.80
N PRO A 5 5.84 26.63 -0.91
CA PRO A 5 5.47 27.44 0.27
C PRO A 5 4.20 26.93 0.97
N LEU A 6 3.22 26.37 0.23
CA LEU A 6 2.01 25.83 0.83
C LEU A 6 2.30 24.58 1.67
N LEU A 7 3.20 23.70 1.19
CA LEU A 7 3.62 22.52 1.92
C LEU A 7 4.33 22.87 3.24
N SER A 8 5.14 23.92 3.26
CA SER A 8 5.82 24.36 4.50
C SER A 8 4.84 24.89 5.55
N VAL A 9 3.80 25.61 5.13
CA VAL A 9 2.75 26.10 6.04
C VAL A 9 1.93 24.93 6.61
N ILE A 10 1.55 23.98 5.76
CA ILE A 10 0.82 22.76 6.20
C ILE A 10 1.67 21.98 7.21
N ARG A 11 2.96 21.80 6.96
CA ARG A 11 3.86 21.11 7.89
C ARG A 11 3.98 21.84 9.24
N CYS A 12 4.07 23.15 9.23
CA CYS A 12 4.10 23.96 10.44
C CYS A 12 2.80 23.79 11.26
N LEU A 13 1.63 23.83 10.60
CA LEU A 13 0.35 23.60 11.26
C LEU A 13 0.22 22.19 11.83
N LEU A 14 0.65 21.18 11.07
CA LEU A 14 0.64 19.78 11.53
C LEU A 14 1.56 19.60 12.75
N HIS A 15 2.72 20.25 12.75
CA HIS A 15 3.66 20.21 13.87
C HIS A 15 3.08 20.85 15.13
N LEU A 16 2.37 21.99 14.99
CA LEU A 16 1.65 22.64 16.09
C LEU A 16 0.55 21.75 16.68
N LEU A 17 -0.03 20.86 15.87
CA LEU A 17 -1.02 19.87 16.28
C LEU A 17 -0.39 18.58 16.83
N GLY A 18 0.93 18.54 17.03
CA GLY A 18 1.66 17.37 17.52
C GLY A 18 1.88 16.27 16.46
N VAL A 19 1.53 16.52 15.20
CA VAL A 19 1.73 15.56 14.12
C VAL A 19 3.14 15.72 13.55
N ARG A 20 3.94 14.68 13.67
CA ARG A 20 5.24 14.62 13.01
C ARG A 20 5.07 14.24 11.55
N THR A 21 5.60 15.08 10.66
CA THR A 21 5.62 14.79 9.23
C THR A 21 7.07 14.67 8.77
N GLU A 22 7.39 13.57 8.15
CA GLU A 22 8.64 13.38 7.42
C GLU A 22 8.34 13.37 5.93
N ASN A 23 8.98 14.27 5.19
CA ASN A 23 8.88 14.29 3.74
C ASN A 23 10.21 13.83 3.16
N ASN A 24 10.22 12.61 2.66
CA ASN A 24 11.40 12.06 2.02
C ASN A 24 11.26 12.22 0.49
N GLU A 25 11.83 13.31 -0.04
CA GLU A 25 11.86 13.57 -1.49
C GLU A 25 12.95 12.75 -2.20
N ARG A 26 13.72 11.97 -1.46
CA ARG A 26 14.76 11.10 -2.01
C ARG A 26 14.16 9.75 -2.38
N ILE A 27 14.79 9.11 -3.34
CA ILE A 27 14.56 7.69 -3.59
C ILE A 27 15.04 6.94 -2.35
N ILE A 28 14.12 6.21 -1.72
CA ILE A 28 14.45 5.34 -0.59
C ILE A 28 15.26 4.17 -1.16
N SER A 29 16.41 3.90 -0.54
CA SER A 29 17.22 2.75 -0.94
C SER A 29 16.52 1.43 -0.63
N ASP A 30 16.85 0.37 -1.36
CA ASP A 30 16.29 -0.96 -1.10
C ASP A 30 16.66 -1.47 0.31
N GLU A 31 17.78 -0.99 0.87
CA GLU A 31 18.25 -1.32 2.21
C GLU A 31 17.39 -0.64 3.30
N ASP A 32 16.93 0.59 3.05
CA ASP A 32 16.13 1.38 3.99
C ASP A 32 14.63 1.05 3.90
N LEU A 33 14.17 0.59 2.74
CA LEU A 33 12.75 0.34 2.47
C LEU A 33 12.08 -0.58 3.52
N PRO A 34 12.71 -1.68 3.99
CA PRO A 34 12.14 -2.54 5.02
C PRO A 34 11.84 -1.81 6.33
N TYR A 35 12.69 -0.85 6.72
CA TYR A 35 12.50 -0.09 7.96
C TYR A 35 11.25 0.79 7.90
N TYR A 36 10.96 1.41 6.74
CA TYR A 36 9.75 2.22 6.58
C TYR A 36 8.48 1.36 6.70
N PHE A 37 8.48 0.17 6.13
CA PHE A 37 7.36 -0.75 6.31
C PHE A 37 7.27 -1.27 7.75
N ALA A 38 8.40 -1.57 8.39
CA ALA A 38 8.41 -2.13 9.75
C ALA A 38 7.86 -1.16 10.80
N VAL A 39 8.07 0.17 10.63
CA VAL A 39 7.58 1.18 11.56
C VAL A 39 6.19 1.72 11.22
N SER A 40 5.64 1.35 10.08
CA SER A 40 4.32 1.83 9.65
C SER A 40 3.21 0.98 10.25
N ASP A 41 2.12 1.58 10.71
CA ASP A 41 0.89 0.88 11.07
C ASP A 41 0.06 0.55 9.81
N VAL A 42 0.02 1.49 8.87
CA VAL A 42 -0.73 1.37 7.63
C VAL A 42 0.01 2.03 6.46
N VAL A 43 -0.13 1.47 5.29
CA VAL A 43 0.42 2.02 4.04
C VAL A 43 -0.69 2.70 3.26
N PHE A 44 -0.51 3.98 2.93
CA PHE A 44 -1.47 4.76 2.16
C PHE A 44 -1.00 4.99 0.72
N ILE A 45 -1.81 4.56 -0.23
CA ILE A 45 -1.56 4.76 -1.66
C ILE A 45 -2.36 5.97 -2.13
N GLN A 46 -1.68 7.11 -2.30
CA GLN A 46 -2.31 8.37 -2.66
C GLN A 46 -2.67 8.52 -4.15
N ARG A 47 -2.12 7.67 -5.02
CA ARG A 47 -2.32 7.78 -6.47
C ARG A 47 -3.71 7.29 -6.84
N CYS A 48 -4.58 8.20 -7.32
CA CYS A 48 -5.99 7.91 -7.59
C CYS A 48 -6.22 7.01 -8.83
N VAL A 49 -5.41 7.15 -9.86
CA VAL A 49 -5.49 6.31 -11.07
C VAL A 49 -4.23 5.47 -11.15
N ILE A 50 -4.37 4.20 -10.90
CA ILE A 50 -3.25 3.26 -10.85
C ILE A 50 -3.73 1.87 -11.32
N LEU A 51 -3.01 1.26 -12.23
CA LEU A 51 -3.30 -0.09 -12.68
C LEU A 51 -2.70 -1.13 -11.73
N ASN A 52 -1.41 -1.00 -11.46
CA ASN A 52 -0.63 -1.89 -10.60
C ASN A 52 0.24 -1.08 -9.64
N SER A 53 0.59 -1.69 -8.51
CA SER A 53 1.51 -1.09 -7.54
C SER A 53 2.36 -2.17 -6.86
N GLY A 54 3.67 -2.06 -6.96
CA GLY A 54 4.61 -2.89 -6.19
C GLY A 54 4.55 -2.63 -4.67
N VAL A 55 4.01 -1.50 -4.25
CA VAL A 55 3.88 -1.13 -2.83
C VAL A 55 2.90 -2.06 -2.10
N VAL A 56 1.81 -2.51 -2.75
CA VAL A 56 0.82 -3.39 -2.11
C VAL A 56 1.41 -4.75 -1.74
N PRO A 57 2.03 -5.51 -2.66
CA PRO A 57 2.72 -6.75 -2.31
C PRO A 57 3.77 -6.57 -1.21
N MET A 58 4.54 -5.47 -1.27
CA MET A 58 5.53 -5.16 -0.24
C MET A 58 4.87 -4.94 1.12
N ALA A 59 3.83 -4.11 1.21
CA ALA A 59 3.08 -3.91 2.44
C ALA A 59 2.58 -5.24 3.02
N PHE A 60 2.07 -6.13 2.18
CA PHE A 60 1.59 -7.45 2.59
C PHE A 60 2.71 -8.35 3.11
N LEU A 61 3.88 -8.36 2.45
CA LEU A 61 5.06 -9.09 2.91
C LEU A 61 5.57 -8.60 4.26
N PHE A 62 5.39 -7.33 4.58
CA PHE A 62 5.71 -6.77 5.89
C PHE A 62 4.54 -6.83 6.89
N GLY A 63 3.45 -7.48 6.53
CA GLY A 63 2.28 -7.63 7.41
C GLY A 63 1.62 -6.30 7.74
N ARG A 64 1.52 -5.39 6.77
CA ARG A 64 0.91 -4.07 6.96
C ARG A 64 -0.45 -3.99 6.28
N GLY A 65 -1.38 -3.28 6.94
CA GLY A 65 -2.64 -2.88 6.33
C GLY A 65 -2.42 -1.86 5.22
N VAL A 66 -3.34 -1.81 4.26
CA VAL A 66 -3.24 -0.86 3.14
C VAL A 66 -4.56 -0.10 3.01
N VAL A 67 -4.44 1.21 2.78
CA VAL A 67 -5.52 2.08 2.32
C VAL A 67 -5.18 2.54 0.92
N GLY A 68 -6.02 2.27 -0.06
CA GLY A 68 -5.71 2.61 -1.45
C GLY A 68 -6.94 2.90 -2.30
N PRO A 69 -6.73 3.35 -3.55
CA PRO A 69 -7.83 3.69 -4.46
C PRO A 69 -8.55 2.44 -4.96
N ASP A 70 -9.84 2.55 -5.17
CA ASP A 70 -10.63 1.58 -5.92
C ASP A 70 -10.38 1.74 -7.42
N SER A 71 -9.19 1.31 -7.85
CA SER A 71 -8.73 1.47 -9.22
C SER A 71 -7.81 0.31 -9.65
N GLY A 72 -8.06 -0.23 -10.84
CA GLY A 72 -7.26 -1.29 -11.44
C GLY A 72 -7.10 -2.53 -10.54
N ASN A 73 -5.99 -3.24 -10.72
CA ASN A 73 -5.66 -4.43 -9.93
C ASN A 73 -5.40 -4.09 -8.44
N VAL A 74 -5.04 -2.85 -8.14
CA VAL A 74 -4.87 -2.39 -6.75
C VAL A 74 -6.18 -2.47 -6.00
N GLY A 75 -7.26 -1.85 -6.55
CA GLY A 75 -8.57 -1.88 -5.92
C GLY A 75 -9.11 -3.30 -5.78
N GLU A 76 -8.94 -4.14 -6.82
CA GLU A 76 -9.35 -5.54 -6.79
C GLU A 76 -8.63 -6.32 -5.67
N LEU A 77 -7.30 -6.23 -5.61
CA LEU A 77 -6.49 -6.92 -4.60
C LEU A 77 -6.85 -6.47 -3.18
N LEU A 78 -7.03 -5.16 -2.97
CA LEU A 78 -7.40 -4.63 -1.66
C LEU A 78 -8.79 -5.11 -1.21
N ARG A 79 -9.77 -5.19 -2.12
CA ARG A 79 -11.11 -5.74 -1.80
C ARG A 79 -11.06 -7.21 -1.44
N VAL A 80 -10.36 -8.03 -2.23
CA VAL A 80 -10.24 -9.48 -1.98
C VAL A 80 -9.56 -9.78 -0.64
N THR A 81 -8.66 -8.92 -0.20
CA THR A 81 -7.92 -9.08 1.05
C THR A 81 -8.53 -8.29 2.22
N ALA A 82 -9.74 -7.75 2.05
CA ALA A 82 -10.46 -6.95 3.03
C ALA A 82 -9.68 -5.71 3.55
N ASN A 83 -8.80 -5.18 2.72
CA ASN A 83 -8.15 -3.90 2.97
C ASN A 83 -9.09 -2.73 2.64
N LEU A 84 -8.69 -1.53 3.01
CA LEU A 84 -9.53 -0.35 2.88
C LEU A 84 -9.37 0.29 1.50
N VAL A 85 -10.49 0.49 0.80
CA VAL A 85 -10.52 1.11 -0.52
C VAL A 85 -11.35 2.39 -0.51
N PHE A 86 -10.83 3.43 -1.13
CA PHE A 86 -11.54 4.69 -1.30
C PHE A 86 -11.89 4.96 -2.77
N SER A 87 -12.98 5.67 -2.99
CA SER A 87 -13.34 6.15 -4.33
C SER A 87 -12.38 7.27 -4.76
N PRO A 88 -11.68 7.13 -5.91
CA PRO A 88 -10.74 8.15 -6.40
C PRO A 88 -11.39 9.52 -6.68
N SER A 89 -12.67 9.55 -6.93
CA SER A 89 -13.44 10.76 -7.26
C SER A 89 -14.08 11.44 -6.05
N ASP A 90 -13.99 10.83 -4.86
CA ASP A 90 -14.64 11.32 -3.64
C ASP A 90 -13.65 11.52 -2.49
N GLN A 91 -13.36 12.79 -2.20
CA GLN A 91 -12.49 13.17 -1.08
C GLN A 91 -13.06 12.74 0.28
N GLY A 92 -14.37 12.70 0.43
CA GLY A 92 -15.03 12.22 1.64
C GLY A 92 -14.74 10.74 1.89
N SER A 93 -14.67 9.95 0.82
CA SER A 93 -14.32 8.52 0.87
C SER A 93 -12.91 8.31 1.43
N VAL A 94 -11.92 9.12 1.03
CA VAL A 94 -10.55 9.06 1.57
C VAL A 94 -10.54 9.27 3.08
N ASN A 95 -11.21 10.34 3.55
CA ASN A 95 -11.28 10.66 4.97
C ASN A 95 -11.99 9.57 5.77
N SER A 96 -13.06 9.00 5.21
CA SER A 96 -13.81 7.89 5.82
C SER A 96 -12.92 6.66 5.99
N MET A 97 -12.16 6.28 4.95
CA MET A 97 -11.28 5.10 5.01
C MET A 97 -10.11 5.30 5.97
N LEU A 98 -9.52 6.49 6.05
CA LEU A 98 -8.48 6.78 7.03
C LEU A 98 -9.02 6.71 8.47
N ARG A 99 -10.23 7.22 8.73
CA ARG A 99 -10.89 7.07 10.04
C ARG A 99 -11.18 5.60 10.36
N SER A 100 -11.59 4.81 9.37
CA SER A 100 -11.81 3.38 9.55
C SER A 100 -10.50 2.67 9.92
N ALA A 101 -9.39 3.01 9.29
CA ALA A 101 -8.08 2.47 9.65
C ALA A 101 -7.69 2.75 11.11
N MET A 102 -8.01 3.94 11.63
CA MET A 102 -7.72 4.30 13.03
C MET A 102 -8.51 3.48 14.06
N ASN A 103 -9.64 2.89 13.66
CA ASN A 103 -10.53 2.11 14.52
C ASN A 103 -10.49 0.61 14.24
N MET A 104 -9.62 0.16 13.34
CA MET A 104 -9.49 -1.20 12.88
C MET A 104 -8.37 -1.91 13.64
N ASP A 105 -8.49 -3.22 13.80
CA ASP A 105 -7.37 -4.06 14.24
C ASP A 105 -6.40 -4.24 13.08
N LEU A 106 -5.39 -3.36 13.04
CA LEU A 106 -4.38 -3.36 11.99
C LEU A 106 -3.40 -4.54 12.10
N ASP A 107 -3.23 -5.10 13.28
CA ASP A 107 -2.37 -6.27 13.50
C ASP A 107 -3.02 -7.52 12.90
N ASP A 108 -4.32 -7.73 13.14
CA ASP A 108 -5.06 -8.83 12.51
C ASP A 108 -5.12 -8.68 10.98
N LEU A 109 -5.38 -7.47 10.49
CA LEU A 109 -5.34 -7.19 9.05
C LEU A 109 -3.97 -7.48 8.47
N GLY A 110 -2.91 -6.99 9.11
CA GLY A 110 -1.53 -7.22 8.70
C GLY A 110 -1.16 -8.70 8.68
N ALA A 111 -1.58 -9.47 9.69
CA ALA A 111 -1.37 -10.90 9.74
C ALA A 111 -2.11 -11.64 8.60
N LYS A 112 -3.31 -11.20 8.23
CA LYS A 112 -4.05 -11.72 7.06
C LYS A 112 -3.33 -11.40 5.75
N ASN A 113 -2.87 -10.17 5.60
CA ASN A 113 -2.10 -9.74 4.44
C ASN A 113 -0.80 -10.54 4.28
N ARG A 114 -0.08 -10.76 5.38
CA ARG A 114 1.14 -11.57 5.36
C ARG A 114 0.86 -13.00 4.90
N ARG A 115 -0.17 -13.65 5.45
CA ARG A 115 -0.59 -14.99 5.01
C ARG A 115 -0.96 -15.03 3.53
N TYR A 116 -1.64 -13.99 3.05
CA TYR A 116 -1.95 -13.86 1.63
C TYR A 116 -0.68 -13.76 0.78
N ALA A 117 0.28 -12.93 1.19
CA ALA A 117 1.54 -12.76 0.48
C ALA A 117 2.35 -14.08 0.44
N ASP A 118 2.50 -14.76 1.57
CA ASP A 118 3.21 -16.04 1.65
C ASP A 118 2.56 -17.12 0.76
N LYS A 119 1.23 -17.07 0.63
CA LYS A 119 0.49 -18.05 -0.19
C LYS A 119 0.54 -17.77 -1.68
N TYR A 120 0.44 -16.49 -2.09
CA TYR A 120 0.18 -16.14 -3.47
C TYR A 120 1.25 -15.26 -4.12
N LEU A 121 2.02 -14.49 -3.31
CA LEU A 121 2.94 -13.48 -3.82
C LEU A 121 4.41 -13.84 -3.56
N HIS A 122 4.69 -15.00 -2.98
CA HIS A 122 6.06 -15.46 -2.75
C HIS A 122 6.78 -15.65 -4.10
N PRO A 123 8.03 -15.18 -4.27
CA PRO A 123 8.75 -15.26 -5.53
C PRO A 123 8.81 -16.66 -6.14
N ASP A 124 9.03 -17.70 -5.32
CA ASP A 124 9.06 -19.08 -5.79
C ASP A 124 7.72 -19.55 -6.38
N LYS A 125 6.61 -19.08 -5.79
CA LYS A 125 5.26 -19.38 -6.31
C LYS A 125 5.03 -18.74 -7.66
N ILE A 126 5.41 -17.46 -7.77
CA ILE A 126 5.29 -16.69 -9.01
C ILE A 126 6.19 -17.31 -10.08
N ALA A 127 7.46 -17.63 -9.75
CA ALA A 127 8.38 -18.29 -10.67
C ALA A 127 7.81 -19.65 -11.14
N GLY A 128 7.22 -20.43 -10.24
CA GLY A 128 6.58 -21.69 -10.59
C GLY A 128 5.39 -21.55 -11.52
N LEU A 129 4.60 -20.46 -11.39
CA LEU A 129 3.50 -20.16 -12.32
C LEU A 129 4.02 -19.79 -13.72
N TYR A 130 5.05 -18.94 -13.78
CA TYR A 130 5.69 -18.60 -15.06
C TYR A 130 6.29 -19.84 -15.73
N ALA A 131 7.03 -20.67 -15.01
CA ALA A 131 7.60 -21.90 -15.56
C ALA A 131 6.54 -22.81 -16.18
N LYS A 132 5.37 -22.95 -15.56
CA LYS A 132 4.25 -23.71 -16.11
C LYS A 132 3.70 -23.11 -17.40
N CYS A 133 3.63 -21.78 -17.52
CA CYS A 133 3.18 -21.13 -18.75
C CYS A 133 4.17 -21.39 -19.90
N TYR A 134 5.48 -21.30 -19.65
CA TYR A 134 6.50 -21.54 -20.68
C TYR A 134 6.58 -23.01 -21.13
N HIS A 135 6.37 -23.98 -20.22
CA HIS A 135 6.34 -25.39 -20.59
C HIS A 135 5.07 -25.79 -21.37
N PHE A 136 4.02 -25.00 -21.34
CA PHE A 136 2.79 -25.27 -22.10
C PHE A 136 2.96 -24.93 -23.60
N GLU A 137 3.89 -24.03 -23.96
CA GLU A 137 4.17 -23.65 -25.36
C GLU A 137 5.07 -24.66 -26.09
N GLU A 138 5.82 -25.49 -25.39
CA GLU A 138 6.69 -26.53 -26.01
C GLU A 138 5.93 -27.81 -26.40
N SER A 139 4.62 -27.90 -26.16
CA SER A 139 3.82 -29.12 -26.35
C SER A 139 2.85 -29.06 -27.53
N HIS A 140 3.06 -28.12 -28.48
CA HIS A 140 2.26 -28.00 -29.71
C HIS A 140 3.14 -27.97 -30.95
#